data_2828457617e6d33b697eec6a5473d7b3
#
_entry.id   2828457617e6d33b697eec6a5473d7b3
#
_cell.length_a   1.000
_cell.length_b   1.000
_cell.length_c   1.000
_cell.angle_alpha   90.00
_cell.angle_beta   90.00
_cell.angle_gamma   90.00
#
_symmetry.space_group_name_H-M   'P 1'
#
loop_
_entity.id
_entity.type
_entity.pdbx_description
1 polymer ?
#
loop_
_entity_poly.entity_id
_entity_poly.type
_entity_poly.pdbx_seq_one_letter_code
_entity_poly.pdbx_strand_id
1 'polypeptide(L)' 'MRNFEVDYETTVPPWHTGHEKVEADDLDTVRAKFNSKHEAARIYKVTEVLYDERIAVQRFKK' A
#
# COMPACT_ATOMS: atom_id res chain seq x y z
N MET A 1 -14.38 -9.34 -0.77
CA MET A 1 -13.37 -8.27 -0.57
C MET A 1 -12.08 -8.63 -1.27
N ARG A 2 -11.42 -7.64 -1.81
CA ARG A 2 -10.13 -7.81 -2.47
C ARG A 2 -9.01 -7.58 -1.46
N ASN A 3 -7.92 -8.30 -1.65
CA ASN A 3 -6.75 -8.19 -0.77
C ASN A 3 -5.63 -7.45 -1.51
N PHE A 4 -5.07 -6.44 -0.85
CA PHE A 4 -3.99 -5.64 -1.41
C PHE A 4 -2.80 -5.63 -0.46
N GLU A 5 -1.61 -5.46 -1.04
CA GLU A 5 -0.41 -5.20 -0.26
C GLU A 5 0.13 -3.84 -0.68
N VAL A 6 0.34 -2.98 0.30
CA VAL A 6 0.84 -1.63 0.08
C VAL A 6 2.31 -1.58 0.47
N ASP A 7 3.16 -1.22 -0.48
CA ASP A 7 4.57 -0.97 -0.21
C ASP A 7 4.76 0.52 -0.02
N TYR A 8 5.40 0.89 1.06
CA TYR A 8 5.53 2.30 1.43
C TYR A 8 6.91 2.61 2.00
N GLU A 9 7.21 3.91 2.11
CA GLU A 9 8.40 4.39 2.79
C GLU A 9 8.02 5.56 3.70
N THR A 10 8.76 5.73 4.78
CA THR A 10 8.52 6.84 5.70
C THR A 10 8.98 8.15 5.07
N THR A 11 8.30 9.25 5.42
CA THR A 11 8.63 10.58 4.92
C THR A 11 9.39 11.41 5.94
N VAL A 12 9.64 10.87 7.14
CA VAL A 12 10.41 11.51 8.21
C VAL A 12 11.37 10.50 8.83
N PRO A 13 12.49 10.95 9.43
CA PRO A 13 13.42 10.04 10.10
C PRO A 13 12.77 9.30 11.28
N PRO A 14 13.16 8.07 11.55
CA PRO A 14 14.13 7.27 10.80
C PRO A 14 13.54 6.77 9.48
N TRP A 15 14.38 6.80 8.43
CA TRP A 15 13.95 6.39 7.09
C TRP A 15 13.90 4.87 6.99
N HIS A 16 12.75 4.32 6.66
CA HIS A 16 12.64 2.88 6.40
C HIS A 16 11.47 2.61 5.46
N THR A 17 11.46 1.41 4.92
CA THR A 17 10.38 0.93 4.05
C THR A 17 9.66 -0.21 4.73
N GLY A 18 8.44 -0.47 4.28
CA GLY A 18 7.65 -1.58 4.80
C GLY A 18 6.53 -1.94 3.86
N HIS A 19 5.76 -2.91 4.27
CA HIS A 19 4.56 -3.29 3.52
C HIS A 19 3.45 -3.62 4.51
N GLU A 20 2.21 -3.42 4.07
CA GLU A 20 1.03 -3.69 4.89
C GLU A 20 -0.06 -4.29 4.02
N LYS A 21 -0.78 -5.26 4.58
CA LYS A 21 -1.92 -5.87 3.90
C LYS A 21 -3.17 -5.07 4.21
N VAL A 22 -3.95 -4.77 3.18
CA VAL A 22 -5.21 -4.01 3.31
C VAL A 22 -6.30 -4.75 2.54
N GLU A 23 -7.44 -4.94 3.19
CA GLU A 23 -8.64 -5.47 2.52
C GLU A 23 -9.52 -4.31 2.12
N ALA A 24 -9.94 -4.27 0.87
CA ALA A 24 -10.79 -3.22 0.33
C ALA A 24 -11.40 -3.67 -1.00
N ASP A 25 -12.37 -2.92 -1.48
CA ASP A 25 -13.02 -3.23 -2.76
C ASP A 25 -12.42 -2.44 -3.92
N ASP A 26 -11.69 -1.36 -3.64
CA ASP A 26 -11.06 -0.53 -4.65
C ASP A 26 -9.80 0.16 -4.12
N LEU A 27 -9.05 0.80 -5.04
CA LEU A 27 -7.81 1.46 -4.70
C LEU A 27 -7.99 2.69 -3.82
N ASP A 28 -9.08 3.43 -4.01
CA ASP A 28 -9.32 4.62 -3.19
C ASP A 28 -9.52 4.23 -1.73
N THR A 29 -10.23 3.14 -1.49
CA THR A 29 -10.44 2.61 -0.15
C THR A 29 -9.13 2.12 0.47
N VAL A 30 -8.27 1.47 -0.33
CA VAL A 30 -6.94 1.03 0.13
C VAL A 30 -6.13 2.23 0.62
N ARG A 31 -6.09 3.29 -0.18
CA ARG A 31 -5.33 4.49 0.17
C ARG A 31 -5.89 5.17 1.41
N ALA A 32 -7.20 5.27 1.51
CA ALA A 32 -7.84 5.87 2.67
C ALA A 32 -7.55 5.10 3.95
N LYS A 33 -7.64 3.78 3.91
CA LYS A 33 -7.34 2.93 5.06
C LYS A 33 -5.87 3.03 5.45
N PHE A 34 -4.98 3.02 4.48
CA PHE A 34 -3.55 3.13 4.74
C PHE A 34 -3.21 4.49 5.36
N ASN A 35 -3.71 5.57 4.78
CA ASN A 35 -3.42 6.91 5.27
C ASN A 35 -3.95 7.15 6.68
N SER A 36 -5.03 6.49 7.04
CA SER A 36 -5.59 6.55 8.38
C SER A 36 -4.64 5.96 9.43
N LYS A 37 -3.82 4.97 9.04
CA LYS A 37 -2.89 4.32 9.96
C LYS A 37 -1.49 4.93 9.93
N HIS A 38 -1.07 5.46 8.79
CA HIS A 38 0.31 5.89 8.56
C HIS A 38 0.34 7.32 8.05
N GLU A 39 0.45 8.27 8.97
CA GLU A 39 0.44 9.70 8.61
C GLU A 39 1.74 10.15 7.93
N ALA A 40 2.87 9.59 8.33
CA ALA A 40 4.17 10.00 7.81
C ALA A 40 4.77 8.94 6.89
N ALA A 41 3.98 8.51 5.92
CA ALA A 41 4.40 7.48 4.97
C ALA A 41 3.89 7.80 3.59
N ARG A 42 4.63 7.35 2.58
CA ARG A 42 4.28 7.52 1.18
C ARG A 42 4.18 6.16 0.50
N ILE A 43 3.07 5.91 -0.16
CA ILE A 43 2.86 4.69 -0.92
C ILE A 43 3.64 4.80 -2.23
N TYR A 44 4.43 3.79 -2.56
CA TYR A 44 5.11 3.75 -3.85
C TYR A 44 4.68 2.56 -4.72
N LYS A 45 3.96 1.60 -4.15
CA LYS A 45 3.45 0.46 -4.92
C LYS A 45 2.26 -0.15 -4.22
N VAL A 46 1.24 -0.52 -4.98
CA VAL A 46 0.11 -1.30 -4.48
C VAL A 46 -0.01 -2.55 -5.34
N THR A 47 -0.08 -3.71 -4.71
CA THR A 47 -0.19 -4.99 -5.39
C THR A 47 -1.48 -5.67 -4.95
N GLU A 48 -2.26 -6.12 -5.91
CA GLU A 48 -3.44 -6.93 -5.59
C GLU A 48 -3.02 -8.39 -5.50
N VAL A 49 -3.42 -9.06 -4.42
CA VAL A 49 -3.10 -10.47 -4.19
C VAL A 49 -4.29 -11.31 -4.60
N LEU A 50 -4.12 -12.10 -5.67
CA LEU A 50 -5.16 -12.98 -6.19
C LEU A 50 -4.65 -14.42 -6.10
N TYR A 51 -5.22 -15.20 -5.18
CA TYR A 51 -4.73 -16.56 -4.90
C TYR A 51 -3.26 -16.52 -4.55
N ASP A 52 -2.42 -17.21 -5.33
CA ASP A 52 -0.97 -17.21 -5.15
C ASP A 52 -0.26 -16.23 -6.09
N GLU A 53 -1.02 -15.52 -6.92
CA GLU A 53 -0.48 -14.56 -7.88
C GLU A 53 -0.54 -13.15 -7.31
N ARG A 54 0.48 -12.35 -7.65
CA ARG A 54 0.55 -10.96 -7.23
C ARG A 54 0.67 -10.10 -8.47
N ILE A 55 -0.26 -9.16 -8.59
CA ILE A 55 -0.32 -8.26 -9.74
C ILE A 55 -0.19 -6.83 -9.24
N ALA A 56 0.82 -6.11 -9.70
CA ALA A 56 0.97 -4.70 -9.37
C ALA A 56 -0.12 -3.90 -10.08
N VAL A 57 -1.00 -3.25 -9.31
CA VAL A 57 -2.10 -2.48 -9.86
C VAL A 57 -1.84 -0.98 -9.84
N GLN A 58 -0.84 -0.54 -9.09
CA GLN A 58 -0.47 0.87 -9.05
C GLN A 58 0.99 1.01 -8.62
N ARG A 59 1.75 1.81 -9.37
CA ARG A 59 3.16 2.06 -9.06
C ARG A 59 3.43 3.55 -9.22
N PHE A 60 4.12 4.10 -8.25
CA PHE A 60 4.49 5.51 -8.24
C PHE A 60 5.99 5.66 -8.40
N LYS A 61 6.42 6.71 -9.08
CA LYS A 61 7.83 7.07 -9.11
C LYS A 61 8.21 7.69 -7.76
N LYS A 62 9.37 7.35 -7.32
CA LYS A 62 9.92 7.95 -6.11
C LYS A 62 10.41 9.37 -6.38
#